data_e5918f9d8e579b0393fd7e9899df3688
#
_entry.id   e5918f9d8e579b0393fd7e9899df3688
#
_cell.length_a   1.000
_cell.length_b   1.000
_cell.length_c   1.000
_cell.angle_alpha   90.00
_cell.angle_beta   90.00
_cell.angle_gamma   90.00
#
_symmetry.space_group_name_H-M   'P 1'
#
loop_
_entity.id
_entity.type
_entity.pdbx_description
1 polymer ?
#
loop_
_entity_poly.entity_id
_entity_poly.type
_entity_poly.pdbx_seq_one_letter_code
_entity_poly.pdbx_strand_id
1 'polypeptide(L)'
;LMAMPNVKMFLGNHEYMMLRAIGRPFDTYEQMDDLLMADATRLWYRNGGKVTHSYWKHIRKDLREEIIQYLHSLYLSYDVEVNGIHYKLVHGAPTEEYENFRRFYLDPTHFSVWKRWRIFEEQHGDYTVIFGHTPTLDYQVCTPMEIWHGDRKIGIDCGSGYPEDPSEYYSKFGRLACLRLDDMKEFYSEERQVEDNA
;
A
#
# COMPACT_ATOMS: atom_id res chain seq x y z
N LEU A 1 6.35 -2.01 -14.81
CA LEU A 1 5.56 -0.83 -14.42
C LEU A 1 6.32 0.47 -14.72
N MET A 2 7.63 0.57 -14.40
CA MET A 2 8.45 1.78 -14.67
C MET A 2 8.36 2.31 -16.10
N ALA A 3 8.15 1.43 -17.09
CA ALA A 3 8.05 1.80 -18.52
C ALA A 3 6.62 2.01 -19.03
N MET A 4 5.62 1.98 -18.15
CA MET A 4 4.20 2.07 -18.54
C MET A 4 3.68 3.50 -18.30
N PRO A 5 3.50 4.32 -19.33
CA PRO A 5 3.20 5.75 -19.17
C PRO A 5 1.78 6.03 -18.65
N ASN A 6 0.88 5.06 -18.78
CA ASN A 6 -0.52 5.15 -18.33
C ASN A 6 -0.77 4.52 -16.95
N VAL A 7 0.31 4.13 -16.23
CA VAL A 7 0.21 3.56 -14.89
C VAL A 7 0.64 4.60 -13.85
N LYS A 8 -0.16 4.80 -12.82
CA LYS A 8 0.16 5.58 -11.63
C LYS A 8 0.34 4.62 -10.47
N MET A 9 1.52 4.64 -9.85
CA MET A 9 1.79 3.83 -8.67
C MET A 9 1.89 4.71 -7.43
N PHE A 10 1.50 4.15 -6.31
CA PHE A 10 1.55 4.82 -5.01
C PHE A 10 2.71 4.28 -4.19
N LEU A 11 3.29 5.17 -3.37
CA LEU A 11 4.23 4.78 -2.34
C LEU A 11 3.48 3.95 -1.28
N GLY A 12 3.87 2.70 -1.12
CA GLY A 12 3.38 1.86 -0.04
C GLY A 12 4.34 1.83 1.15
N ASN A 13 3.88 1.27 2.26
CA ASN A 13 4.71 1.12 3.45
C ASN A 13 5.94 0.22 3.20
N HIS A 14 5.89 -0.72 2.27
CA HIS A 14 7.03 -1.57 1.92
C HIS A 14 8.12 -0.79 1.18
N GLU A 15 7.76 0.05 0.21
CA GLU A 15 8.68 0.93 -0.49
C GLU A 15 9.27 1.97 0.47
N TYR A 16 8.44 2.55 1.35
CA TYR A 16 8.87 3.48 2.38
C TYR A 16 9.90 2.86 3.34
N MET A 17 9.62 1.63 3.84
CA MET A 17 10.55 0.90 4.69
C MET A 17 11.87 0.59 3.97
N MET A 18 11.79 0.15 2.71
CA MET A 18 12.97 -0.17 1.91
C MET A 18 13.87 1.06 1.74
N LEU A 19 13.30 2.19 1.32
CA LEU A 19 14.06 3.42 1.10
C LEU A 19 14.80 3.87 2.37
N ARG A 20 14.16 3.82 3.52
CA ARG A 20 14.81 4.13 4.81
C ARG A 20 15.90 3.11 5.16
N ALA A 21 15.65 1.82 4.95
CA ALA A 21 16.62 0.76 5.24
C ALA A 21 17.89 0.85 4.40
N ILE A 22 17.82 1.41 3.19
CA ILE A 22 18.99 1.61 2.32
C ILE A 22 19.60 3.01 2.43
N GLY A 23 19.15 3.84 3.40
CA GLY A 23 19.65 5.20 3.63
C GLY A 23 19.25 6.22 2.56
N ARG A 24 18.12 6.00 1.89
CA ARG A 24 17.57 6.86 0.83
C ARG A 24 16.11 7.20 1.12
N PRO A 25 15.79 7.85 2.28
CA PRO A 25 14.42 8.10 2.70
C PRO A 25 13.62 8.86 1.64
N PHE A 26 12.33 8.61 1.58
CA PHE A 26 11.43 9.28 0.62
C PHE A 26 11.42 10.79 0.83
N ASP A 27 11.34 11.20 2.09
CA ASP A 27 11.50 12.60 2.48
C ASP A 27 12.99 12.94 2.51
N THR A 28 13.47 13.60 1.47
CA THR A 28 14.90 13.83 1.23
C THR A 28 15.58 14.74 2.28
N TYR A 29 14.81 15.43 3.11
CA TYR A 29 15.29 16.19 4.26
C TYR A 29 15.58 15.31 5.50
N GLU A 30 15.08 14.07 5.52
CA GLU A 30 15.37 13.13 6.60
C GLU A 30 16.82 12.65 6.52
N GLN A 31 17.56 12.79 7.60
CA GLN A 31 18.92 12.27 7.69
C GLN A 31 18.93 10.89 8.34
N MET A 32 19.46 9.91 7.63
CA MET A 32 19.58 8.53 8.10
C MET A 32 21.00 8.25 8.60
N ASP A 33 21.14 8.07 9.90
CA ASP A 33 22.36 7.52 10.49
C ASP A 33 22.30 5.98 10.54
N ASP A 34 23.42 5.36 10.95
CA ASP A 34 23.55 3.89 10.99
C ASP A 34 22.51 3.24 11.93
N LEU A 35 22.14 3.91 13.02
CA LEU A 35 21.18 3.40 13.98
C LEU A 35 19.76 3.43 13.41
N LEU A 36 19.37 4.54 12.80
CA LEU A 36 18.07 4.68 12.12
C LEU A 36 17.92 3.70 10.95
N MET A 37 19.01 3.51 10.17
CA MET A 37 19.03 2.52 9.08
C MET A 37 18.90 1.09 9.61
N ALA A 38 19.55 0.77 10.73
CA ALA A 38 19.42 -0.55 11.36
C ALA A 38 18.01 -0.80 11.87
N ASP A 39 17.37 0.21 12.48
CA ASP A 39 15.98 0.13 12.94
C ASP A 39 15.00 -0.02 11.78
N ALA A 40 15.18 0.77 10.72
CA ALA A 40 14.38 0.67 9.50
C ALA A 40 14.53 -0.71 8.85
N THR A 41 15.75 -1.26 8.81
CA THR A 41 16.01 -2.62 8.29
C THR A 41 15.31 -3.68 9.13
N ARG A 42 15.34 -3.57 10.46
CA ARG A 42 14.62 -4.51 11.35
C ARG A 42 13.11 -4.46 11.11
N LEU A 43 12.55 -3.27 10.98
CA LEU A 43 11.14 -3.08 10.69
C LEU A 43 10.77 -3.71 9.33
N TRP A 44 11.55 -3.39 8.29
CA TRP A 44 11.34 -3.93 6.95
C TRP A 44 11.40 -5.46 6.90
N TYR A 45 12.37 -6.06 7.62
CA TYR A 45 12.51 -7.52 7.68
C TYR A 45 11.34 -8.21 8.40
N ARG A 46 10.79 -7.60 9.46
CA ARG A 46 9.60 -8.11 10.14
C ARG A 46 8.37 -8.11 9.22
N ASN A 47 8.36 -7.23 8.23
CA ASN A 47 7.30 -7.12 7.23
C ASN A 47 7.66 -7.82 5.90
N GLY A 48 8.51 -8.85 5.91
CA GLY A 48 8.81 -9.66 4.73
C GLY A 48 9.91 -9.13 3.81
N GLY A 49 10.49 -7.96 4.08
CA GLY A 49 11.48 -7.29 3.21
C GLY A 49 12.82 -8.02 3.05
N LYS A 50 13.08 -9.06 3.85
CA LYS A 50 14.32 -9.83 3.80
C LYS A 50 14.56 -10.46 2.42
N VAL A 51 13.52 -10.95 1.78
CA VAL A 51 13.58 -11.55 0.43
C VAL A 51 13.97 -10.48 -0.59
N THR A 52 13.26 -9.35 -0.60
CA THR A 52 13.56 -8.21 -1.48
C THR A 52 14.99 -7.71 -1.29
N HIS A 53 15.46 -7.60 -0.03
CA HIS A 53 16.82 -7.17 0.26
C HIS A 53 17.87 -8.17 -0.24
N SER A 54 17.58 -9.47 -0.23
CA SER A 54 18.51 -10.47 -0.79
C SER A 54 18.69 -10.29 -2.30
N TYR A 55 17.62 -10.04 -3.04
CA TYR A 55 17.69 -9.73 -4.47
C TYR A 55 18.35 -8.37 -4.74
N TRP A 56 18.04 -7.35 -3.94
CA TRP A 56 18.60 -6.01 -4.04
C TRP A 56 20.13 -6.01 -4.11
N LYS A 57 20.79 -6.85 -3.32
CA LYS A 57 22.25 -6.97 -3.27
C LYS A 57 22.88 -7.44 -4.59
N HIS A 58 22.11 -8.10 -5.45
CA HIS A 58 22.57 -8.63 -6.73
C HIS A 58 22.21 -7.74 -7.93
N ILE A 59 21.43 -6.68 -7.72
CA ILE A 59 21.08 -5.71 -8.77
C ILE A 59 22.31 -4.84 -9.08
N ARG A 60 22.57 -4.55 -10.35
CA ARG A 60 23.64 -3.63 -10.78
C ARG A 60 23.40 -2.24 -10.21
N LYS A 61 24.50 -1.50 -9.97
CA LYS A 61 24.46 -0.19 -9.31
C LYS A 61 23.61 0.83 -10.09
N ASP A 62 23.77 0.88 -11.41
CA ASP A 62 23.00 1.77 -12.29
C ASP A 62 21.50 1.52 -12.18
N LEU A 63 21.09 0.24 -12.26
CA LEU A 63 19.68 -0.13 -12.13
C LEU A 63 19.13 0.14 -10.71
N ARG A 64 19.97 0.02 -9.66
CA ARG A 64 19.54 0.41 -8.30
C ARG A 64 19.19 1.89 -8.22
N GLU A 65 20.02 2.76 -8.82
CA GLU A 65 19.76 4.20 -8.84
C GLU A 65 18.49 4.52 -9.66
N GLU A 66 18.25 3.85 -10.78
CA GLU A 66 17.01 3.98 -11.55
C GLU A 66 15.79 3.57 -10.72
N ILE A 67 15.86 2.45 -9.99
CA ILE A 67 14.79 1.99 -9.11
C ILE A 67 14.57 2.99 -7.97
N ILE A 68 15.63 3.50 -7.33
CA ILE A 68 15.51 4.51 -6.27
C ILE A 68 14.82 5.77 -6.79
N GLN A 69 15.25 6.28 -7.95
CA GLN A 69 14.63 7.45 -8.58
C GLN A 69 13.14 7.20 -8.88
N TYR A 70 12.80 6.01 -9.38
CA TYR A 70 11.42 5.62 -9.60
C TYR A 70 10.61 5.58 -8.30
N LEU A 71 11.14 4.98 -7.22
CA LEU A 71 10.47 4.94 -5.92
C LEU A 71 10.25 6.35 -5.35
N HIS A 72 11.19 7.28 -5.54
CA HIS A 72 11.02 8.69 -5.17
C HIS A 72 10.00 9.45 -6.03
N SER A 73 9.65 8.93 -7.21
CA SER A 73 8.63 9.50 -8.09
C SER A 73 7.21 8.99 -7.83
N LEU A 74 7.05 8.05 -6.90
CA LEU A 74 5.74 7.48 -6.57
C LEU A 74 4.82 8.52 -5.92
N TYR A 75 3.53 8.39 -6.19
CA TYR A 75 2.53 9.28 -5.64
C TYR A 75 2.18 8.91 -4.20
N LEU A 76 1.98 9.90 -3.34
CA LEU A 76 1.31 9.70 -2.04
C LEU A 76 -0.21 9.68 -2.20
N SER A 77 -0.73 10.51 -3.12
CA SER A 77 -2.14 10.53 -3.50
C SER A 77 -2.31 10.91 -4.96
N TYR A 78 -3.45 10.59 -5.55
CA TYR A 78 -3.82 11.00 -6.89
C TYR A 78 -5.32 11.29 -6.96
N ASP A 79 -5.67 12.47 -7.45
CA ASP A 79 -7.04 12.89 -7.61
C ASP A 79 -7.54 12.51 -9.01
N VAL A 80 -8.76 11.97 -9.09
CA VAL A 80 -9.44 11.67 -10.34
C VAL A 80 -10.93 11.97 -10.21
N GLU A 81 -11.50 12.58 -11.23
CA GLU A 81 -12.95 12.79 -11.33
C GLU A 81 -13.52 11.84 -12.40
N VAL A 82 -14.52 11.06 -12.00
CA VAL A 82 -15.22 10.15 -12.91
C VAL A 82 -16.73 10.32 -12.66
N ASN A 83 -17.47 10.61 -13.74
CA ASN A 83 -18.92 10.83 -13.69
C ASN A 83 -19.36 11.89 -12.66
N GLY A 84 -18.54 12.94 -12.47
CA GLY A 84 -18.83 14.02 -11.51
C GLY A 84 -18.56 13.64 -10.04
N ILE A 85 -17.99 12.47 -9.78
CA ILE A 85 -17.56 12.06 -8.44
C ILE A 85 -16.05 12.23 -8.33
N HIS A 86 -15.61 12.95 -7.30
CA HIS A 86 -14.21 13.14 -6.99
C HIS A 86 -13.71 11.96 -6.14
N TYR A 87 -12.70 11.27 -6.65
CA TYR A 87 -12.01 10.18 -5.96
C TYR A 87 -10.59 10.60 -5.62
N LYS A 88 -10.14 10.25 -4.43
CA LYS A 88 -8.74 10.35 -4.02
C LYS A 88 -8.15 8.97 -3.81
N LEU A 89 -7.18 8.62 -4.65
CA LEU A 89 -6.51 7.32 -4.63
C LEU A 89 -5.27 7.42 -3.77
N VAL A 90 -5.08 6.49 -2.84
CA VAL A 90 -3.97 6.47 -1.87
C VAL A 90 -3.54 5.04 -1.56
N HIS A 91 -2.35 4.88 -0.95
CA HIS A 91 -1.99 3.59 -0.35
C HIS A 91 -2.74 3.38 0.98
N GLY A 92 -2.58 4.25 1.96
CA GLY A 92 -3.26 4.19 3.26
C GLY A 92 -4.26 5.35 3.46
N ALA A 93 -3.77 6.60 3.46
CA ALA A 93 -4.64 7.77 3.63
C ALA A 93 -4.11 9.02 2.91
N PRO A 94 -5.00 9.98 2.59
CA PRO A 94 -4.59 11.28 2.06
C PRO A 94 -3.78 12.08 3.09
N THR A 95 -2.69 12.71 2.66
CA THR A 95 -1.82 13.50 3.55
C THR A 95 -2.53 14.69 4.21
N GLU A 96 -3.57 15.22 3.58
CA GLU A 96 -4.39 16.32 4.09
C GLU A 96 -5.11 15.96 5.39
N GLU A 97 -5.37 14.68 5.63
CA GLU A 97 -5.99 14.19 6.85
C GLU A 97 -5.00 14.08 8.04
N TYR A 98 -3.69 14.23 7.79
CA TYR A 98 -2.64 14.01 8.78
C TYR A 98 -2.86 14.81 10.09
N GLU A 99 -3.29 16.06 10.01
CA GLU A 99 -3.46 16.91 11.19
C GLU A 99 -4.47 16.34 12.21
N ASN A 100 -5.47 15.60 11.72
CA ASN A 100 -6.45 14.91 12.56
C ASN A 100 -5.85 13.71 13.31
N PHE A 101 -4.71 13.18 12.84
CA PHE A 101 -4.09 11.94 13.32
C PHE A 101 -2.64 12.12 13.80
N ARG A 102 -2.06 13.34 13.76
CA ARG A 102 -0.65 13.63 14.02
C ARG A 102 -0.08 13.06 15.33
N ARG A 103 -0.93 12.72 16.30
CA ARG A 103 -0.49 12.11 17.57
C ARG A 103 0.03 10.68 17.41
N PHE A 104 -0.31 10.02 16.32
CA PHE A 104 -0.08 8.59 16.11
C PHE A 104 0.94 8.31 14.98
N TYR A 105 1.34 9.33 14.24
CA TYR A 105 2.20 9.20 13.07
C TYR A 105 3.33 10.23 13.10
N LEU A 106 4.49 9.87 12.56
CA LEU A 106 5.70 10.67 12.62
C LEU A 106 5.57 11.97 11.81
N ASP A 107 5.04 11.84 10.59
CA ASP A 107 4.93 12.89 9.59
C ASP A 107 3.82 12.54 8.58
N PRO A 108 3.47 13.44 7.64
CA PRO A 108 2.44 13.19 6.63
C PRO A 108 2.71 11.98 5.73
N THR A 109 3.97 11.74 5.34
CA THR A 109 4.35 10.60 4.50
C THR A 109 4.17 9.28 5.26
N HIS A 110 4.67 9.22 6.50
CA HIS A 110 4.47 8.06 7.37
C HIS A 110 2.97 7.79 7.59
N PHE A 111 2.18 8.83 7.83
CA PHE A 111 0.72 8.70 7.93
C PHE A 111 0.11 8.11 6.66
N SER A 112 0.46 8.66 5.50
CA SER A 112 -0.11 8.25 4.21
C SER A 112 0.13 6.77 3.89
N VAL A 113 1.27 6.21 4.31
CA VAL A 113 1.62 4.81 4.00
C VAL A 113 1.26 3.81 5.10
N TRP A 114 0.96 4.27 6.32
CA TRP A 114 0.69 3.39 7.46
C TRP A 114 -0.71 3.48 8.03
N LYS A 115 -1.51 4.50 7.64
CA LYS A 115 -2.86 4.66 8.16
C LYS A 115 -3.74 3.48 7.78
N ARG A 116 -4.37 2.91 8.81
CA ARG A 116 -5.45 1.93 8.67
C ARG A 116 -6.75 2.60 9.10
N TRP A 117 -7.69 2.73 8.17
CA TRP A 117 -9.01 3.26 8.44
C TRP A 117 -9.78 2.30 9.35
N ARG A 118 -10.59 2.86 10.22
CA ARG A 118 -11.62 2.10 10.94
C ARG A 118 -12.97 2.27 10.25
N ILE A 119 -13.88 1.30 10.39
CA ILE A 119 -15.20 1.34 9.76
C ILE A 119 -15.93 2.65 10.08
N PHE A 120 -15.97 3.04 11.36
CA PHE A 120 -16.68 4.21 11.86
C PHE A 120 -15.87 5.51 11.85
N GLU A 121 -14.67 5.50 11.33
CA GLU A 121 -13.83 6.69 11.29
C GLU A 121 -14.27 7.59 10.14
N GLU A 122 -14.51 8.86 10.44
CA GLU A 122 -14.94 9.82 9.44
C GLU A 122 -13.78 10.21 8.52
N GLN A 123 -14.11 10.44 7.27
CA GLN A 123 -13.25 11.03 6.26
C GLN A 123 -13.73 12.49 6.07
N HIS A 124 -12.81 13.47 6.13
CA HIS A 124 -13.17 14.88 6.22
C HIS A 124 -13.14 15.63 4.89
N GLY A 125 -12.46 15.11 3.86
CA GLY A 125 -12.37 15.73 2.55
C GLY A 125 -13.68 15.64 1.74
N ASP A 126 -13.80 16.47 0.71
CA ASP A 126 -14.94 16.44 -0.23
C ASP A 126 -14.63 15.51 -1.42
N TYR A 127 -14.32 14.24 -1.11
CA TYR A 127 -13.99 13.19 -2.07
C TYR A 127 -14.32 11.82 -1.49
N THR A 128 -14.35 10.80 -2.34
CA THR A 128 -14.34 9.39 -1.91
C THR A 128 -12.91 8.87 -1.91
N VAL A 129 -12.41 8.39 -0.77
CA VAL A 129 -11.09 7.78 -0.66
C VAL A 129 -11.12 6.35 -1.18
N ILE A 130 -10.20 6.01 -2.08
CA ILE A 130 -9.93 4.61 -2.47
C ILE A 130 -8.55 4.25 -1.93
N PHE A 131 -8.48 3.23 -1.08
CA PHE A 131 -7.26 2.88 -0.33
C PHE A 131 -6.98 1.38 -0.34
N GLY A 132 -5.71 1.04 -0.18
CA GLY A 132 -5.19 -0.31 0.06
C GLY A 132 -4.73 -0.52 1.49
N HIS A 133 -3.58 -1.20 1.67
CA HIS A 133 -2.85 -1.36 2.94
C HIS A 133 -3.58 -2.13 4.05
N THR A 134 -4.88 -1.99 4.17
CA THR A 134 -5.69 -2.71 5.16
C THR A 134 -6.54 -3.73 4.44
N PRO A 135 -6.34 -5.02 4.69
CA PRO A 135 -7.13 -6.06 4.04
C PRO A 135 -8.62 -5.84 4.26
N THR A 136 -9.41 -6.00 3.22
CA THR A 136 -10.86 -5.78 3.29
C THR A 136 -11.56 -6.70 4.28
N LEU A 137 -10.93 -7.81 4.64
CA LEU A 137 -11.41 -8.72 5.68
C LEU A 137 -11.49 -8.07 7.08
N ASP A 138 -10.75 -6.97 7.32
CA ASP A 138 -10.85 -6.17 8.55
C ASP A 138 -12.16 -5.35 8.61
N TYR A 139 -12.84 -5.19 7.47
CA TYR A 139 -14.07 -4.39 7.35
C TYR A 139 -15.32 -5.23 7.16
N GLN A 140 -15.20 -6.36 6.49
CA GLN A 140 -16.31 -7.26 6.18
C GLN A 140 -15.85 -8.73 6.19
N VAL A 141 -16.70 -9.61 6.68
CA VAL A 141 -16.45 -11.05 6.64
C VAL A 141 -16.94 -11.57 5.28
N CYS A 142 -16.06 -11.53 4.29
CA CYS A 142 -16.32 -12.05 2.95
C CYS A 142 -15.16 -12.92 2.50
N THR A 143 -15.44 -14.16 2.12
CA THR A 143 -14.44 -15.14 1.67
C THR A 143 -14.90 -15.79 0.38
N PRO A 144 -14.14 -15.63 -0.73
CA PRO A 144 -12.88 -14.88 -0.85
C PRO A 144 -13.05 -13.37 -0.62
N MET A 145 -11.95 -12.66 -0.34
CA MET A 145 -12.00 -11.22 -0.07
C MET A 145 -12.57 -10.45 -1.27
N GLU A 146 -13.40 -9.46 -0.98
CA GLU A 146 -14.03 -8.56 -1.95
C GLU A 146 -13.72 -7.11 -1.60
N ILE A 147 -13.90 -6.19 -2.57
CA ILE A 147 -13.78 -4.76 -2.35
C ILE A 147 -14.82 -4.33 -1.31
N TRP A 148 -14.38 -3.55 -0.34
CA TRP A 148 -15.26 -3.01 0.69
C TRP A 148 -15.74 -1.60 0.33
N HIS A 149 -17.05 -1.37 0.43
CA HIS A 149 -17.67 -0.07 0.20
C HIS A 149 -18.24 0.47 1.51
N GLY A 150 -17.65 1.56 2.01
CA GLY A 150 -18.14 2.31 3.17
C GLY A 150 -18.60 3.72 2.80
N ASP A 151 -18.92 4.53 3.82
CA ASP A 151 -19.31 5.91 3.61
C ASP A 151 -18.10 6.74 3.13
N ARG A 152 -18.12 7.13 1.86
CA ARG A 152 -17.06 7.86 1.13
C ARG A 152 -15.65 7.22 1.26
N LYS A 153 -15.61 5.90 1.46
CA LYS A 153 -14.38 5.10 1.57
C LYS A 153 -14.54 3.79 0.82
N ILE A 154 -13.56 3.42 0.02
CA ILE A 154 -13.52 2.15 -0.70
C ILE A 154 -12.18 1.48 -0.40
N GLY A 155 -12.21 0.33 0.25
CA GLY A 155 -11.02 -0.49 0.50
C GLY A 155 -10.86 -1.54 -0.60
N ILE A 156 -9.69 -1.55 -1.27
CA ILE A 156 -9.44 -2.45 -2.41
C ILE A 156 -8.32 -3.48 -2.14
N ASP A 157 -7.78 -3.54 -0.93
CA ASP A 157 -6.78 -4.55 -0.57
C ASP A 157 -7.46 -5.89 -0.28
N CYS A 158 -7.61 -6.69 -1.31
CA CYS A 158 -8.14 -8.04 -1.20
C CYS A 158 -7.06 -9.11 -0.94
N GLY A 159 -5.93 -8.72 -0.35
CA GLY A 159 -4.93 -9.66 0.17
C GLY A 159 -4.09 -10.38 -0.87
N SER A 160 -3.96 -9.85 -2.10
CA SER A 160 -3.20 -10.49 -3.18
C SER A 160 -1.70 -10.67 -2.87
N GLY A 161 -1.15 -9.84 -1.98
CA GLY A 161 0.27 -9.85 -1.59
C GLY A 161 0.61 -10.79 -0.44
N TYR A 162 -0.36 -11.44 0.19
CA TYR A 162 -0.06 -12.41 1.24
C TYR A 162 0.64 -13.65 0.68
N PRO A 163 1.67 -14.16 1.39
CA PRO A 163 2.33 -15.39 0.97
C PRO A 163 1.35 -16.56 0.96
N GLU A 164 1.63 -17.56 0.14
CA GLU A 164 0.87 -18.82 0.11
C GLU A 164 1.21 -19.65 1.35
N ASP A 165 0.74 -19.23 2.50
CA ASP A 165 0.86 -19.98 3.75
C ASP A 165 -0.54 -20.39 4.22
N PRO A 166 -0.89 -21.70 4.13
CA PRO A 166 -2.20 -22.20 4.52
C PRO A 166 -2.52 -21.98 6.00
N SER A 167 -1.51 -21.74 6.84
CA SER A 167 -1.68 -21.45 8.25
C SER A 167 -2.11 -20.01 8.53
N GLU A 168 -1.90 -19.10 7.57
CA GLU A 168 -2.30 -17.71 7.70
C GLU A 168 -3.68 -17.45 7.10
N TYR A 169 -4.59 -16.95 7.93
CA TYR A 169 -5.99 -16.73 7.59
C TYR A 169 -6.19 -15.86 6.35
N TYR A 170 -5.40 -14.78 6.21
CA TYR A 170 -5.51 -13.87 5.06
C TYR A 170 -5.00 -14.49 3.75
N SER A 171 -3.99 -15.34 3.79
CA SER A 171 -3.40 -15.93 2.58
C SER A 171 -4.37 -16.89 1.88
N LYS A 172 -5.24 -17.54 2.63
CA LYS A 172 -6.22 -18.50 2.12
C LYS A 172 -7.32 -17.84 1.25
N PHE A 173 -7.66 -16.58 1.54
CA PHE A 173 -8.78 -15.89 0.91
C PHE A 173 -8.37 -14.69 0.07
N GLY A 174 -7.06 -14.45 -0.05
CA GLY A 174 -6.50 -13.32 -0.79
C GLY A 174 -6.60 -13.49 -2.30
N ARG A 175 -6.96 -12.43 -3.01
CA ARG A 175 -6.99 -12.35 -4.48
C ARG A 175 -6.66 -10.95 -4.96
N LEU A 176 -6.26 -10.83 -6.22
CA LEU A 176 -6.12 -9.52 -6.84
C LEU A 176 -7.50 -8.96 -7.16
N ALA A 177 -7.73 -7.70 -6.83
CA ALA A 177 -8.94 -6.98 -7.15
C ALA A 177 -8.65 -5.77 -8.04
N CYS A 178 -9.60 -5.41 -8.89
CA CYS A 178 -9.58 -4.21 -9.70
C CYS A 178 -10.98 -3.58 -9.72
N LEU A 179 -11.06 -2.28 -9.43
CA LEU A 179 -12.29 -1.49 -9.52
C LEU A 179 -12.23 -0.58 -10.74
N ARG A 180 -13.22 -0.67 -11.61
CA ARG A 180 -13.41 0.26 -12.72
C ARG A 180 -14.36 1.37 -12.30
N LEU A 181 -13.88 2.61 -12.29
CA LEU A 181 -14.66 3.73 -11.74
C LEU A 181 -15.78 4.23 -12.66
N ASP A 182 -15.72 3.95 -13.96
CA ASP A 182 -16.74 4.39 -14.92
C ASP A 182 -18.13 3.82 -14.63
N ASP A 183 -18.20 2.58 -14.15
CA ASP A 183 -19.43 1.85 -13.88
C ASP A 183 -19.40 1.09 -12.55
N MET A 184 -18.38 1.34 -11.75
CA MET A 184 -18.14 0.69 -10.45
C MET A 184 -18.06 -0.85 -10.54
N LYS A 185 -17.66 -1.36 -11.69
CA LYS A 185 -17.51 -2.80 -11.90
C LYS A 185 -16.24 -3.34 -11.25
N GLU A 186 -16.42 -4.39 -10.49
CA GLU A 186 -15.35 -5.11 -9.82
C GLU A 186 -14.88 -6.30 -10.64
N PHE A 187 -13.57 -6.52 -10.64
CA PHE A 187 -12.92 -7.66 -11.28
C PHE A 187 -11.96 -8.29 -10.29
N TYR A 188 -11.91 -9.60 -10.29
CA TYR A 188 -11.08 -10.37 -9.38
C TYR A 188 -10.26 -11.42 -10.14
N SER A 189 -9.04 -11.71 -9.66
CA SER A 189 -8.33 -12.90 -10.11
C SER A 189 -9.06 -14.16 -9.64
N GLU A 190 -8.76 -15.30 -10.29
CA GLU A 190 -9.21 -16.60 -9.79
C GLU A 190 -8.75 -16.83 -8.34
N GLU A 191 -9.54 -17.58 -7.58
CA GLU A 191 -9.19 -17.99 -6.23
C GLU A 191 -7.92 -18.84 -6.25
N ARG A 192 -7.07 -18.65 -5.25
CA ARG A 192 -5.94 -19.55 -5.05
C ARG A 192 -6.49 -20.93 -4.70
N GLN A 193 -6.23 -21.93 -5.54
CA GLN A 193 -6.52 -23.31 -5.19
C GLN A 193 -5.51 -23.73 -4.12
N VAL A 194 -5.94 -23.74 -2.87
CA VAL A 194 -5.18 -24.41 -1.81
C VAL A 194 -5.39 -25.90 -2.05
N GLU A 195 -4.37 -26.58 -2.56
CA GLU A 195 -4.36 -28.05 -2.57
C GLU A 195 -4.42 -28.49 -1.09
N ASP A 196 -5.57 -29.01 -0.70
CA ASP A 196 -5.71 -29.72 0.57
C ASP A 196 -4.83 -30.99 0.48
N ASN A 197 -3.56 -30.85 0.82
CA ASN A 197 -2.70 -32.01 1.03
C ASN A 197 -3.17 -32.68 2.33
N ALA A 198 -4.11 -33.61 2.17
CA ALA A 198 -4.58 -34.52 3.20
C ALA A 198 -3.50 -35.52 3.60
#